data_0589c6982b43270c378badbc260ca9d2
#
_entry.id   0589c6982b43270c378badbc260ca9d2
#
_cell.length_a   1.000
_cell.length_b   1.000
_cell.length_c   1.000
_cell.angle_alpha   90.00
_cell.angle_beta   90.00
_cell.angle_gamma   90.00
#
_symmetry.space_group_name_H-M   'P 1'
#
loop_
_entity.id
_entity.type
_entity.pdbx_description
1 polymer ?
#
loop_
_entity_poly.entity_id
_entity_poly.type
_entity_poly.pdbx_seq_one_letter_code
_entity_poly.pdbx_strand_id
1 'polypeptide(L)'
;INFKKMYSAGLRFVMIKASDSRQDSDRLAVKYLAGDRNGAQAEGIYTGFYHYAVLPDVSTSSDVIKDANVQAQKAIWRLASLGGFNEMDLPYALDLENNCVRVRNNGSCSKRASRSAVTLWAKTFMAALKETTGRTPIFYSYPTFMESAMARDKELANYPLWMAQYAIDPAIPTAQPGVKNVGCYVHSWTTSSCKSQWIVWQYTSCGIAPKYGVPGTRVDLNVFRGTQESFLSLASGTWIPDEADLMPHGETSTMLLDYVAASSTDKNVVFSLQVLRPDSSAVVTGDVKFVSGPNQVPFKFTQSVVRATSGFWKISLKSAMTGTWNGELRFSDPSETHADVLLPVTFTLEQGPEPTPSPSPTPKKSPKPVKVN
;
A
#
# COMPACT_ATOMS: atom_id res chain seq x y z
N ILE A 1 7.89 28.85 -6.72
CA ILE A 1 8.36 27.72 -5.87
C ILE A 1 9.82 27.41 -6.22
N ASN A 2 10.63 27.06 -5.23
CA ASN A 2 12.01 26.60 -5.44
C ASN A 2 12.06 25.08 -5.31
N PHE A 3 11.86 24.38 -6.42
CA PHE A 3 11.79 22.91 -6.44
C PHE A 3 13.13 22.24 -6.12
N LYS A 4 14.27 22.87 -6.48
CA LYS A 4 15.59 22.39 -6.08
C LYS A 4 15.75 22.32 -4.56
N LYS A 5 15.31 23.40 -3.86
CA LYS A 5 15.29 23.40 -2.39
C LYS A 5 14.33 22.36 -1.83
N MET A 6 13.17 22.16 -2.48
CA MET A 6 12.18 21.16 -2.12
C MET A 6 12.78 19.76 -2.18
N TYR A 7 13.42 19.39 -3.29
CA TYR A 7 14.11 18.12 -3.46
C TYR A 7 15.21 17.91 -2.42
N SER A 8 16.04 18.95 -2.20
CA SER A 8 17.12 18.92 -1.19
C SER A 8 16.62 18.77 0.25
N ALA A 9 15.38 19.20 0.52
CA ALA A 9 14.73 19.03 1.81
C ALA A 9 14.10 17.63 2.00
N GLY A 10 14.29 16.71 1.04
CA GLY A 10 13.85 15.32 1.11
C GLY A 10 12.51 15.01 0.45
N LEU A 11 11.81 15.99 -0.13
CA LEU A 11 10.54 15.73 -0.82
C LEU A 11 10.79 15.05 -2.16
N ARG A 12 9.92 14.08 -2.50
CA ARG A 12 10.01 13.30 -3.74
C ARG A 12 8.74 13.36 -4.58
N PHE A 13 7.64 13.86 -4.03
CA PHE A 13 6.40 14.10 -4.78
C PHE A 13 5.67 15.34 -4.26
N VAL A 14 4.86 15.94 -5.13
CA VAL A 14 3.96 17.07 -4.83
C VAL A 14 2.58 16.79 -5.42
N MET A 15 1.53 17.25 -4.72
CA MET A 15 0.15 17.22 -5.21
C MET A 15 -0.26 18.65 -5.55
N ILE A 16 -0.55 18.89 -6.83
CA ILE A 16 -0.82 20.22 -7.39
C ILE A 16 -2.32 20.36 -7.64
N LYS A 17 -2.93 21.44 -7.14
CA LYS A 17 -4.32 21.76 -7.50
C LYS A 17 -4.40 22.06 -8.99
N ALA A 18 -5.06 21.19 -9.75
CA ALA A 18 -5.21 21.37 -11.20
C ALA A 18 -6.57 21.96 -11.57
N SER A 19 -7.60 21.71 -10.75
CA SER A 19 -8.92 22.26 -10.96
C SER A 19 -9.69 22.41 -9.64
N ASP A 20 -10.71 23.27 -9.66
CA ASP A 20 -11.58 23.57 -8.52
C ASP A 20 -13.00 23.83 -9.06
N SER A 21 -14.02 23.44 -8.32
CA SER A 21 -15.41 23.76 -8.68
C SER A 21 -15.71 25.25 -8.53
N ARG A 22 -14.94 25.97 -7.70
CA ARG A 22 -15.09 27.42 -7.48
C ARG A 22 -14.25 28.19 -8.49
N GLN A 23 -14.89 29.11 -9.22
CA GLN A 23 -14.32 29.77 -10.39
C GLN A 23 -12.98 30.49 -10.11
N ASP A 24 -12.89 31.25 -9.01
CA ASP A 24 -11.67 32.03 -8.72
C ASP A 24 -10.48 31.14 -8.32
N SER A 25 -10.76 30.08 -7.53
CA SER A 25 -9.74 29.08 -7.19
C SER A 25 -9.30 28.30 -8.42
N ASP A 26 -10.21 27.98 -9.34
CA ASP A 26 -9.93 27.29 -10.59
C ASP A 26 -9.00 28.12 -11.51
N ARG A 27 -9.26 29.42 -11.65
CA ARG A 27 -8.38 30.32 -12.42
C ARG A 27 -6.95 30.37 -11.86
N LEU A 28 -6.83 30.37 -10.53
CA LEU A 28 -5.53 30.35 -9.88
C LEU A 28 -4.80 29.03 -10.11
N ALA A 29 -5.51 27.90 -10.01
CA ALA A 29 -4.96 26.58 -10.30
C ALA A 29 -4.38 26.51 -11.72
N VAL A 30 -5.17 26.93 -12.72
CA VAL A 30 -4.73 26.93 -14.13
C VAL A 30 -3.48 27.75 -14.35
N LYS A 31 -3.38 28.91 -13.71
CA LYS A 31 -2.26 29.85 -13.89
C LYS A 31 -0.91 29.22 -13.58
N TYR A 32 -0.83 28.34 -12.59
CA TYR A 32 0.44 27.79 -12.10
C TYR A 32 0.69 26.34 -12.53
N LEU A 33 -0.36 25.61 -12.93
CA LEU A 33 -0.35 24.17 -13.15
C LEU A 33 0.83 23.67 -14.01
N ALA A 34 0.99 24.20 -15.22
CA ALA A 34 2.03 23.75 -16.13
C ALA A 34 3.44 24.12 -15.63
N GLY A 35 3.59 25.33 -15.09
CA GLY A 35 4.86 25.78 -14.54
C GLY A 35 5.31 24.98 -13.33
N ASP A 36 4.39 24.66 -12.42
CA ASP A 36 4.69 23.87 -11.23
C ASP A 36 4.99 22.41 -11.57
N ARG A 37 4.24 21.79 -12.51
CA ARG A 37 4.54 20.44 -13.02
C ARG A 37 5.96 20.39 -13.60
N ASN A 38 6.24 21.25 -14.57
CA ASN A 38 7.51 21.23 -15.27
C ASN A 38 8.69 21.54 -14.33
N GLY A 39 8.53 22.50 -13.44
CA GLY A 39 9.55 22.85 -12.46
C GLY A 39 9.84 21.76 -11.45
N ALA A 40 8.81 21.05 -10.97
CA ALA A 40 8.98 19.94 -10.04
C ALA A 40 9.67 18.74 -10.72
N GLN A 41 9.21 18.36 -11.91
CA GLN A 41 9.76 17.23 -12.65
C GLN A 41 11.20 17.48 -13.13
N ALA A 42 11.55 18.72 -13.47
CA ALA A 42 12.94 19.08 -13.82
C ALA A 42 13.93 18.84 -12.67
N GLU A 43 13.46 18.85 -11.43
CA GLU A 43 14.27 18.55 -10.24
C GLU A 43 14.07 17.09 -9.74
N GLY A 44 13.41 16.22 -10.50
CA GLY A 44 13.19 14.82 -10.14
C GLY A 44 12.07 14.59 -9.13
N ILE A 45 11.14 15.54 -8.97
CA ILE A 45 9.98 15.44 -8.07
C ILE A 45 8.77 14.96 -8.88
N TYR A 46 8.14 13.87 -8.45
CA TYR A 46 6.89 13.38 -9.04
C TYR A 46 5.74 14.35 -8.78
N THR A 47 4.82 14.46 -9.74
CA THR A 47 3.70 15.41 -9.65
C THR A 47 2.35 14.70 -9.71
N GLY A 48 1.52 14.89 -8.70
CA GLY A 48 0.12 14.51 -8.72
C GLY A 48 -0.76 15.74 -8.93
N PHE A 49 -1.97 15.52 -9.41
CA PHE A 49 -2.96 16.57 -9.63
C PHE A 49 -4.21 16.29 -8.82
N TYR A 50 -4.90 17.34 -8.37
CA TYR A 50 -6.20 17.14 -7.73
C TYR A 50 -7.26 18.14 -8.17
N HIS A 51 -8.51 17.69 -8.10
CA HIS A 51 -9.70 18.48 -8.28
C HIS A 51 -10.40 18.70 -6.93
N TYR A 52 -10.54 19.95 -6.51
CA TYR A 52 -11.35 20.29 -5.34
C TYR A 52 -12.82 20.30 -5.71
N ALA A 53 -13.61 19.41 -5.13
CA ALA A 53 -15.01 19.21 -5.44
C ALA A 53 -15.94 20.05 -4.55
N VAL A 54 -16.96 20.65 -5.17
CA VAL A 54 -18.13 21.18 -4.49
C VAL A 54 -19.36 20.48 -5.04
N LEU A 55 -20.16 19.90 -4.16
CA LEU A 55 -21.34 19.14 -4.55
C LEU A 55 -22.48 20.07 -4.97
N PRO A 56 -23.33 19.64 -5.93
CA PRO A 56 -24.45 20.43 -6.40
C PRO A 56 -25.64 20.41 -5.42
N ASP A 57 -26.41 21.49 -5.40
CA ASP A 57 -27.71 21.54 -4.72
C ASP A 57 -28.82 20.97 -5.61
N VAL A 58 -28.86 19.65 -5.72
CA VAL A 58 -29.82 18.91 -6.56
C VAL A 58 -30.57 17.86 -5.75
N SER A 59 -31.64 17.33 -6.31
CA SER A 59 -32.57 16.43 -5.61
C SER A 59 -32.62 15.02 -6.21
N THR A 60 -32.19 14.85 -7.47
CA THR A 60 -32.26 13.56 -8.16
C THR A 60 -30.89 12.92 -8.33
N SER A 61 -30.83 11.59 -8.35
CA SER A 61 -29.60 10.85 -8.64
C SER A 61 -29.05 11.15 -10.04
N SER A 62 -29.92 11.40 -11.00
CA SER A 62 -29.55 11.81 -12.37
C SER A 62 -28.77 13.11 -12.39
N ASP A 63 -29.21 14.11 -11.63
CA ASP A 63 -28.52 15.41 -11.55
C ASP A 63 -27.19 15.29 -10.79
N VAL A 64 -27.14 14.44 -9.76
CA VAL A 64 -25.88 14.11 -9.06
C VAL A 64 -24.86 13.50 -10.02
N ILE A 65 -25.26 12.51 -10.81
CA ILE A 65 -24.42 11.87 -11.84
C ILE A 65 -23.98 12.88 -12.91
N LYS A 66 -24.89 13.70 -13.39
CA LYS A 66 -24.60 14.71 -14.40
C LYS A 66 -23.54 15.70 -13.92
N ASP A 67 -23.68 16.22 -12.70
CA ASP A 67 -22.71 17.16 -12.12
C ASP A 67 -21.34 16.50 -11.93
N ALA A 68 -21.30 15.29 -11.38
CA ALA A 68 -20.05 14.54 -11.19
C ALA A 68 -19.29 14.37 -12.53
N ASN A 69 -20.00 14.01 -13.60
CA ASN A 69 -19.41 13.88 -14.93
C ASN A 69 -18.89 15.23 -15.49
N VAL A 70 -19.62 16.33 -15.26
CA VAL A 70 -19.15 17.68 -15.67
C VAL A 70 -17.87 18.07 -14.94
N GLN A 71 -17.78 17.81 -13.64
CA GLN A 71 -16.57 18.12 -12.86
C GLN A 71 -15.41 17.17 -13.22
N ALA A 72 -15.68 15.89 -13.46
CA ALA A 72 -14.69 14.95 -13.97
C ALA A 72 -14.15 15.37 -15.34
N GLN A 73 -15.03 15.81 -16.25
CA GLN A 73 -14.62 16.31 -17.57
C GLN A 73 -13.72 17.54 -17.46
N LYS A 74 -13.97 18.43 -16.49
CA LYS A 74 -13.07 19.57 -16.20
C LYS A 74 -11.67 19.07 -15.82
N ALA A 75 -11.57 18.09 -14.92
CA ALA A 75 -10.29 17.49 -14.52
C ALA A 75 -9.56 16.83 -15.70
N ILE A 76 -10.30 16.10 -16.54
CA ILE A 76 -9.78 15.46 -17.76
C ILE A 76 -9.23 16.51 -18.73
N TRP A 77 -9.93 17.61 -18.96
CA TRP A 77 -9.45 18.70 -19.81
C TRP A 77 -8.21 19.40 -19.26
N ARG A 78 -8.08 19.51 -17.93
CA ARG A 78 -6.85 20.01 -17.30
C ARG A 78 -5.66 19.09 -17.61
N LEU A 79 -5.85 17.80 -17.44
CA LEU A 79 -4.82 16.82 -17.79
C LEU A 79 -4.48 16.87 -19.29
N ALA A 80 -5.47 16.93 -20.15
CA ALA A 80 -5.28 17.05 -21.60
C ALA A 80 -4.50 18.31 -21.99
N SER A 81 -4.73 19.43 -21.30
CA SER A 81 -4.00 20.69 -21.54
C SER A 81 -2.50 20.59 -21.19
N LEU A 82 -2.11 19.58 -20.41
CA LEU A 82 -0.71 19.25 -20.09
C LEU A 82 -0.10 18.21 -21.03
N GLY A 83 -0.85 17.75 -22.05
CA GLY A 83 -0.45 16.66 -22.94
C GLY A 83 -0.72 15.27 -22.38
N GLY A 84 -1.55 15.15 -21.34
CA GLY A 84 -1.82 13.89 -20.65
C GLY A 84 -0.81 13.58 -19.54
N PHE A 85 -0.88 12.36 -19.02
CA PHE A 85 0.10 11.86 -18.06
C PHE A 85 1.44 11.54 -18.72
N ASN A 86 2.52 11.78 -18.01
CA ASN A 86 3.84 11.25 -18.33
C ASN A 86 4.30 10.26 -17.22
N GLU A 87 5.53 9.78 -17.32
CA GLU A 87 6.13 8.80 -16.40
C GLU A 87 6.37 9.33 -14.98
N MET A 88 6.42 10.65 -14.81
CA MET A 88 6.60 11.29 -13.51
C MET A 88 5.29 11.81 -12.90
N ASP A 89 4.16 11.54 -13.51
CA ASP A 89 2.86 11.93 -12.96
C ASP A 89 2.24 10.81 -12.14
N LEU A 90 1.77 11.16 -10.94
CA LEU A 90 0.88 10.34 -10.13
C LEU A 90 -0.55 10.39 -10.70
N PRO A 91 -1.40 9.40 -10.40
CA PRO A 91 -2.81 9.46 -10.77
C PRO A 91 -3.49 10.73 -10.26
N TYR A 92 -4.51 11.17 -10.98
CA TYR A 92 -5.32 12.32 -10.58
C TYR A 92 -6.10 12.02 -9.29
N ALA A 93 -6.23 13.00 -8.39
CA ALA A 93 -6.96 12.84 -7.14
C ALA A 93 -8.29 13.61 -7.14
N LEU A 94 -9.31 13.00 -6.55
CA LEU A 94 -10.53 13.67 -6.12
C LEU A 94 -10.33 14.18 -4.69
N ASP A 95 -10.42 15.48 -4.49
CA ASP A 95 -10.42 16.14 -3.19
C ASP A 95 -11.87 16.47 -2.80
N LEU A 96 -12.44 15.65 -1.89
CA LEU A 96 -13.84 15.75 -1.45
C LEU A 96 -13.91 15.87 0.08
N GLU A 97 -14.21 17.09 0.55
CA GLU A 97 -14.12 17.46 1.97
C GLU A 97 -15.40 18.09 2.52
N ASN A 98 -16.37 18.40 1.68
CA ASN A 98 -17.54 19.16 2.09
C ASN A 98 -18.82 18.66 1.39
N ASN A 99 -19.86 18.43 2.19
CA ASN A 99 -21.19 18.08 1.68
C ASN A 99 -22.22 19.21 1.79
N CYS A 100 -21.76 20.43 2.11
CA CYS A 100 -22.66 21.58 2.14
C CYS A 100 -22.99 22.03 0.72
N VAL A 101 -24.24 21.94 0.34
CA VAL A 101 -24.72 22.30 -1.01
C VAL A 101 -25.45 23.64 -1.05
N ARG A 102 -25.77 24.20 0.12
CA ARG A 102 -26.37 25.57 0.21
C ARG A 102 -25.86 26.28 1.44
N VAL A 103 -25.34 27.49 1.25
CA VAL A 103 -24.78 28.33 2.29
C VAL A 103 -25.69 29.54 2.54
N ARG A 104 -25.90 29.95 3.78
CA ARG A 104 -26.59 31.18 4.17
C ARG A 104 -25.68 32.40 3.98
N ASN A 105 -26.26 33.60 4.02
CA ASN A 105 -25.50 34.86 3.90
C ASN A 105 -24.41 35.03 4.99
N ASN A 106 -24.57 34.39 6.16
CA ASN A 106 -23.58 34.42 7.24
C ASN A 106 -22.50 33.33 7.10
N GLY A 107 -22.42 32.62 5.97
CA GLY A 107 -21.43 31.57 5.72
C GLY A 107 -21.80 30.20 6.30
N SER A 108 -22.86 30.07 7.11
CA SER A 108 -23.24 28.77 7.67
C SER A 108 -23.94 27.87 6.65
N CYS A 109 -23.74 26.56 6.76
CA CYS A 109 -24.40 25.59 5.90
C CYS A 109 -25.91 25.50 6.22
N SER A 110 -26.77 25.67 5.22
CA SER A 110 -28.22 25.55 5.34
C SER A 110 -28.78 24.24 4.79
N LYS A 111 -28.07 23.58 3.86
CA LYS A 111 -28.45 22.28 3.30
C LYS A 111 -27.20 21.46 3.03
N ARG A 112 -27.26 20.19 3.39
CA ARG A 112 -26.21 19.21 3.10
C ARG A 112 -26.72 18.16 2.13
N ALA A 113 -25.86 17.66 1.25
CA ALA A 113 -26.14 16.48 0.45
C ALA A 113 -26.31 15.25 1.38
N SER A 114 -27.17 14.33 0.98
CA SER A 114 -27.32 13.06 1.69
C SER A 114 -26.07 12.19 1.54
N ARG A 115 -25.84 11.28 2.49
CA ARG A 115 -24.68 10.37 2.45
C ARG A 115 -24.66 9.54 1.15
N SER A 116 -25.81 9.08 0.68
CA SER A 116 -25.93 8.33 -0.58
C SER A 116 -25.60 9.21 -1.80
N ALA A 117 -26.03 10.46 -1.82
CA ALA A 117 -25.74 11.40 -2.91
C ALA A 117 -24.22 11.72 -2.97
N VAL A 118 -23.60 11.96 -1.81
CA VAL A 118 -22.13 12.18 -1.74
C VAL A 118 -21.37 10.98 -2.29
N THR A 119 -21.74 9.78 -1.86
CA THR A 119 -21.09 8.53 -2.31
C THR A 119 -21.31 8.27 -3.79
N LEU A 120 -22.53 8.47 -4.29
CA LEU A 120 -22.85 8.32 -5.72
C LEU A 120 -22.03 9.31 -6.56
N TRP A 121 -21.96 10.57 -6.14
CA TRP A 121 -21.19 11.60 -6.82
C TRP A 121 -19.71 11.22 -6.89
N ALA A 122 -19.12 10.84 -5.76
CA ALA A 122 -17.72 10.43 -5.68
C ALA A 122 -17.41 9.24 -6.61
N LYS A 123 -18.22 8.19 -6.56
CA LYS A 123 -18.07 7.01 -7.43
C LYS A 123 -18.16 7.37 -8.91
N THR A 124 -19.12 8.20 -9.29
CA THR A 124 -19.29 8.63 -10.67
C THR A 124 -18.08 9.43 -11.16
N PHE A 125 -17.60 10.39 -10.37
CA PHE A 125 -16.42 11.19 -10.71
C PHE A 125 -15.17 10.30 -10.88
N MET A 126 -14.93 9.41 -9.92
CA MET A 126 -13.78 8.50 -9.93
C MET A 126 -13.82 7.53 -11.12
N ALA A 127 -14.99 6.98 -11.43
CA ALA A 127 -15.17 6.09 -12.57
C ALA A 127 -14.91 6.81 -13.91
N ALA A 128 -15.43 8.02 -14.09
CA ALA A 128 -15.21 8.82 -15.30
C ALA A 128 -13.71 9.16 -15.51
N LEU A 129 -13.00 9.52 -14.44
CA LEU A 129 -11.55 9.72 -14.51
C LEU A 129 -10.81 8.44 -14.89
N LYS A 130 -11.13 7.33 -14.24
CA LYS A 130 -10.48 6.03 -14.51
C LYS A 130 -10.70 5.59 -15.95
N GLU A 131 -11.94 5.66 -16.44
CA GLU A 131 -12.31 5.25 -17.80
C GLU A 131 -11.57 6.09 -18.85
N THR A 132 -11.50 7.41 -18.65
CA THR A 132 -10.90 8.30 -19.65
C THR A 132 -9.38 8.32 -19.60
N THR A 133 -8.77 8.25 -18.40
CA THR A 133 -7.33 8.42 -18.24
C THR A 133 -6.56 7.10 -18.25
N GLY A 134 -7.24 5.98 -18.08
CA GLY A 134 -6.65 4.65 -17.94
C GLY A 134 -5.91 4.41 -16.62
N ARG A 135 -5.79 5.43 -15.74
CA ARG A 135 -5.17 5.31 -14.42
C ARG A 135 -6.22 5.32 -13.32
N THR A 136 -6.05 4.48 -12.30
CA THR A 136 -6.94 4.48 -11.14
C THR A 136 -6.72 5.75 -10.32
N PRO A 137 -7.73 6.66 -10.21
CA PRO A 137 -7.57 7.91 -9.51
C PRO A 137 -7.49 7.72 -8.00
N ILE A 138 -6.90 8.71 -7.31
CA ILE A 138 -6.74 8.73 -5.86
C ILE A 138 -7.96 9.42 -5.24
N PHE A 139 -8.47 8.91 -4.12
CA PHE A 139 -9.52 9.56 -3.34
C PHE A 139 -8.88 10.27 -2.13
N TYR A 140 -9.06 11.60 -2.03
CA TYR A 140 -8.60 12.38 -0.87
C TYR A 140 -9.78 12.84 -0.03
N SER A 141 -9.68 12.63 1.26
CA SER A 141 -10.60 13.16 2.27
C SER A 141 -10.01 13.02 3.69
N TYR A 142 -10.84 13.30 4.71
CA TYR A 142 -10.48 13.07 6.10
C TYR A 142 -11.51 12.18 6.82
N PRO A 143 -11.10 11.42 7.86
CA PRO A 143 -11.92 10.35 8.47
C PRO A 143 -13.29 10.83 8.95
N THR A 144 -13.36 11.98 9.64
CA THR A 144 -14.62 12.49 10.20
C THR A 144 -15.63 12.85 9.09
N PHE A 145 -15.18 13.41 7.97
CA PHE A 145 -16.04 13.68 6.84
C PHE A 145 -16.57 12.39 6.22
N MET A 146 -15.69 11.44 5.92
CA MET A 146 -16.10 10.16 5.34
C MET A 146 -17.14 9.46 6.22
N GLU A 147 -16.91 9.35 7.52
CA GLU A 147 -17.85 8.69 8.45
C GLU A 147 -19.18 9.42 8.62
N SER A 148 -19.18 10.75 8.58
CA SER A 148 -20.41 11.54 8.78
C SER A 148 -21.20 11.82 7.51
N ALA A 149 -20.50 12.02 6.37
CA ALA A 149 -21.07 12.55 5.13
C ALA A 149 -21.21 11.53 3.99
N MET A 150 -20.57 10.35 4.09
CA MET A 150 -20.64 9.33 3.06
C MET A 150 -21.29 8.04 3.56
N ALA A 151 -21.91 7.30 2.68
CA ALA A 151 -22.30 5.91 2.93
C ALA A 151 -21.11 4.99 2.70
N ARG A 152 -20.97 3.94 3.51
CA ARG A 152 -19.95 2.90 3.27
C ARG A 152 -20.24 2.18 1.96
N ASP A 153 -19.20 1.99 1.15
CA ASP A 153 -19.31 1.38 -0.17
C ASP A 153 -18.03 0.61 -0.49
N LYS A 154 -18.16 -0.67 -0.81
CA LYS A 154 -17.01 -1.56 -1.06
C LYS A 154 -16.24 -1.20 -2.34
N GLU A 155 -16.88 -0.57 -3.32
CA GLU A 155 -16.21 -0.19 -4.56
C GLU A 155 -15.20 0.94 -4.34
N LEU A 156 -15.43 1.81 -3.34
CA LEU A 156 -14.49 2.86 -2.98
C LEU A 156 -13.13 2.29 -2.51
N ALA A 157 -13.10 1.12 -1.91
CA ALA A 157 -11.86 0.47 -1.49
C ALA A 157 -10.94 0.06 -2.68
N ASN A 158 -11.47 0.05 -3.91
CA ASN A 158 -10.68 -0.20 -5.12
C ASN A 158 -9.91 1.04 -5.60
N TYR A 159 -10.03 2.16 -4.92
CA TYR A 159 -9.31 3.39 -5.23
C TYR A 159 -8.27 3.66 -4.14
N PRO A 160 -7.05 4.11 -4.51
CA PRO A 160 -6.05 4.53 -3.53
C PRO A 160 -6.59 5.64 -2.64
N LEU A 161 -6.40 5.52 -1.32
CA LEU A 161 -6.85 6.53 -0.36
C LEU A 161 -5.69 7.44 0.05
N TRP A 162 -5.86 8.74 -0.18
CA TRP A 162 -5.04 9.81 0.39
C TRP A 162 -5.81 10.45 1.56
N MET A 163 -5.34 10.22 2.77
CA MET A 163 -6.05 10.61 3.98
C MET A 163 -5.41 11.80 4.67
N ALA A 164 -6.21 12.81 5.00
CA ALA A 164 -5.78 13.90 5.86
C ALA A 164 -6.15 13.61 7.31
N GLN A 165 -5.14 13.56 8.18
CA GLN A 165 -5.33 13.53 9.63
C GLN A 165 -4.13 14.14 10.32
N TYR A 166 -4.37 15.23 11.06
CA TYR A 166 -3.33 16.04 11.68
C TYR A 166 -3.13 15.68 13.16
N ALA A 167 -2.10 16.28 13.76
CA ALA A 167 -1.74 16.12 15.17
C ALA A 167 -1.25 14.72 15.57
N ILE A 168 -0.81 13.93 14.59
CA ILE A 168 -0.11 12.66 14.80
C ILE A 168 1.22 12.76 14.07
N ASP A 169 2.33 12.41 14.73
CA ASP A 169 3.65 12.41 14.11
C ASP A 169 3.85 11.11 13.33
N PRO A 170 4.03 11.17 11.99
CA PRO A 170 4.27 9.98 11.17
C PRO A 170 5.63 9.31 11.45
N ALA A 171 6.54 9.98 12.15
CA ALA A 171 7.80 9.38 12.59
C ALA A 171 7.64 8.45 13.78
N ILE A 172 6.49 8.48 14.48
CA ILE A 172 6.17 7.52 15.53
C ILE A 172 5.85 6.18 14.87
N PRO A 173 6.59 5.09 15.18
CA PRO A 173 6.45 3.82 14.48
C PRO A 173 5.05 3.22 14.45
N THR A 174 4.26 3.44 15.51
CA THR A 174 2.88 2.94 15.64
C THR A 174 1.83 3.94 15.17
N ALA A 175 2.24 5.12 14.67
CA ALA A 175 1.31 6.15 14.24
C ALA A 175 0.56 5.74 12.97
N GLN A 176 -0.76 5.73 13.05
CA GLN A 176 -1.64 5.47 11.92
C GLN A 176 -2.78 6.48 11.86
N PRO A 177 -3.10 7.02 10.67
CA PRO A 177 -4.32 7.79 10.50
C PRO A 177 -5.55 6.88 10.51
N GLY A 178 -6.70 7.45 10.90
CA GLY A 178 -7.99 6.77 10.77
C GLY A 178 -8.32 5.74 11.85
N VAL A 179 -7.58 5.69 12.96
CA VAL A 179 -7.87 4.82 14.09
C VAL A 179 -8.65 5.60 15.16
N LYS A 180 -9.73 5.00 15.67
CA LYS A 180 -10.49 5.49 16.84
C LYS A 180 -10.07 4.73 18.09
N ASN A 181 -10.28 5.36 19.26
CA ASN A 181 -10.10 4.70 20.56
C ASN A 181 -10.99 3.46 20.73
N VAL A 182 -12.10 3.38 20.02
CA VAL A 182 -13.00 2.23 19.97
C VAL A 182 -13.30 1.90 18.51
N GLY A 183 -12.66 0.85 18.00
CA GLY A 183 -12.84 0.37 16.62
C GLY A 183 -12.11 1.18 15.55
N CYS A 184 -12.13 0.67 14.36
CA CYS A 184 -11.51 1.24 13.17
C CYS A 184 -12.50 2.12 12.40
N TYR A 185 -11.99 3.21 11.80
CA TYR A 185 -12.87 4.09 11.03
C TYR A 185 -12.21 4.77 9.84
N VAL A 186 -11.59 4.01 9.00
CA VAL A 186 -11.22 4.52 7.68
C VAL A 186 -12.36 4.25 6.68
N HIS A 187 -13.58 4.36 7.14
CA HIS A 187 -14.78 4.22 6.30
C HIS A 187 -14.72 2.96 5.41
N SER A 188 -14.89 3.10 4.08
CA SER A 188 -14.90 2.00 3.11
C SER A 188 -13.55 1.28 2.98
N TRP A 189 -12.45 1.92 3.33
CA TRP A 189 -11.09 1.39 3.26
C TRP A 189 -10.63 0.64 4.50
N THR A 190 -11.53 0.29 5.39
CA THR A 190 -11.21 -0.51 6.58
C THR A 190 -11.42 -2.00 6.28
N THR A 191 -10.42 -2.82 6.55
CA THR A 191 -10.52 -4.28 6.48
C THR A 191 -11.35 -4.85 7.63
N SER A 192 -11.75 -6.12 7.55
CA SER A 192 -12.45 -6.82 8.64
C SER A 192 -11.62 -6.93 9.92
N SER A 193 -10.28 -6.86 9.81
CA SER A 193 -9.33 -6.86 10.93
C SER A 193 -8.99 -5.46 11.44
N CYS A 194 -9.77 -4.45 11.08
CA CYS A 194 -9.54 -3.05 11.44
C CYS A 194 -8.25 -2.40 10.90
N LYS A 195 -7.63 -2.99 9.91
CA LYS A 195 -6.51 -2.35 9.20
C LYS A 195 -7.05 -1.34 8.20
N SER A 196 -6.42 -0.18 8.13
CA SER A 196 -6.76 0.85 7.15
C SER A 196 -5.93 0.70 5.88
N GLN A 197 -6.58 0.90 4.73
CA GLN A 197 -5.96 0.75 3.40
C GLN A 197 -5.60 2.11 2.77
N TRP A 198 -5.08 3.03 3.55
CA TRP A 198 -4.58 4.29 3.01
C TRP A 198 -3.21 4.09 2.34
N ILE A 199 -2.87 4.93 1.36
CA ILE A 199 -1.58 4.91 0.66
C ILE A 199 -0.80 6.22 0.81
N VAL A 200 -1.50 7.35 0.96
CA VAL A 200 -0.89 8.65 1.24
C VAL A 200 -1.54 9.22 2.48
N TRP A 201 -0.74 9.76 3.38
CA TRP A 201 -1.19 10.44 4.59
C TRP A 201 -0.71 11.89 4.61
N GLN A 202 -1.65 12.83 4.55
CA GLN A 202 -1.40 14.22 4.84
C GLN A 202 -1.42 14.40 6.38
N TYR A 203 -0.24 14.46 6.97
CA TYR A 203 -0.09 14.42 8.42
C TYR A 203 -0.05 15.81 9.07
N THR A 204 0.10 16.87 8.29
CA THR A 204 0.05 18.25 8.77
C THR A 204 -0.31 19.23 7.66
N SER A 205 -1.01 20.31 8.01
CA SER A 205 -1.22 21.51 7.21
C SER A 205 -0.37 22.69 7.72
N CYS A 206 0.55 22.43 8.63
CA CYS A 206 1.37 23.45 9.31
C CYS A 206 2.87 23.29 9.05
N GLY A 207 3.25 22.58 8.00
CA GLY A 207 4.65 22.50 7.55
C GLY A 207 5.21 23.91 7.28
N ILE A 208 6.47 24.15 7.62
CA ILE A 208 7.11 25.47 7.43
C ILE A 208 7.46 25.65 5.96
N ALA A 209 6.60 26.35 5.20
CA ALA A 209 6.70 26.48 3.76
C ALA A 209 8.11 26.94 3.25
N PRO A 210 8.78 27.95 3.86
CA PRO A 210 10.11 28.35 3.41
C PRO A 210 11.18 27.28 3.52
N LYS A 211 11.04 26.33 4.48
CA LYS A 211 11.97 25.19 4.61
C LYS A 211 11.98 24.35 3.32
N TYR A 212 10.85 24.24 2.67
CA TYR A 212 10.64 23.43 1.47
C TYR A 212 10.65 24.25 0.16
N GLY A 213 11.07 25.49 0.19
CA GLY A 213 11.13 26.34 -1.01
C GLY A 213 9.78 26.83 -1.51
N VAL A 214 8.74 26.75 -0.69
CA VAL A 214 7.39 27.20 -1.01
C VAL A 214 7.19 28.62 -0.46
N PRO A 215 6.61 29.56 -1.25
CA PRO A 215 6.25 30.88 -0.73
C PRO A 215 5.11 30.78 0.29
N GLY A 216 5.08 31.71 1.24
CA GLY A 216 4.08 31.72 2.31
C GLY A 216 4.61 31.17 3.62
N THR A 217 3.70 30.91 4.56
CA THR A 217 4.05 30.50 5.93
C THR A 217 3.89 29.00 6.17
N ARG A 218 2.91 28.39 5.51
CA ARG A 218 2.50 27.00 5.74
C ARG A 218 2.39 26.21 4.44
N VAL A 219 2.64 24.91 4.53
CA VAL A 219 2.47 23.95 3.45
C VAL A 219 2.01 22.60 4.04
N ASP A 220 1.15 21.91 3.29
CA ASP A 220 0.73 20.57 3.64
C ASP A 220 1.87 19.59 3.39
N LEU A 221 2.09 18.66 4.33
CA LEU A 221 3.10 17.61 4.19
C LEU A 221 2.45 16.25 4.17
N ASN A 222 2.98 15.40 3.31
CA ASN A 222 2.44 14.07 3.04
C ASN A 222 3.54 13.03 3.12
N VAL A 223 3.13 11.82 3.51
CA VAL A 223 3.97 10.64 3.45
C VAL A 223 3.26 9.56 2.61
N PHE A 224 4.00 8.90 1.74
CA PHE A 224 3.54 7.74 1.01
C PHE A 224 3.79 6.48 1.84
N ARG A 225 2.86 5.54 1.81
CA ARG A 225 2.93 4.24 2.44
C ARG A 225 3.33 3.19 1.43
N GLY A 226 4.44 2.51 1.67
CA GLY A 226 4.92 1.46 0.79
C GLY A 226 6.38 1.63 0.39
N THR A 227 6.84 0.76 -0.48
CA THR A 227 8.19 0.76 -1.03
C THR A 227 8.32 1.75 -2.18
N GLN A 228 9.55 2.01 -2.62
CA GLN A 228 9.79 2.78 -3.84
C GLN A 228 9.14 2.10 -5.06
N GLU A 229 9.13 0.78 -5.10
CA GLU A 229 8.53 0.01 -6.18
C GLU A 229 7.00 0.18 -6.23
N SER A 230 6.31 0.12 -5.08
CA SER A 230 4.87 0.38 -5.04
C SER A 230 4.53 1.84 -5.35
N PHE A 231 5.40 2.79 -5.00
CA PHE A 231 5.25 4.18 -5.43
C PHE A 231 5.36 4.34 -6.96
N LEU A 232 6.33 3.70 -7.58
CA LEU A 232 6.50 3.70 -9.04
C LEU A 232 5.35 2.99 -9.75
N SER A 233 4.83 1.92 -9.16
CA SER A 233 3.63 1.23 -9.65
C SER A 233 2.40 2.14 -9.60
N LEU A 234 2.20 2.89 -8.51
CA LEU A 234 1.16 3.91 -8.43
C LEU A 234 1.34 4.99 -9.52
N ALA A 235 2.55 5.50 -9.70
CA ALA A 235 2.86 6.51 -10.71
C ALA A 235 2.57 6.00 -12.14
N SER A 236 2.88 4.74 -12.44
CA SER A 236 2.56 4.12 -13.74
C SER A 236 1.08 3.83 -13.95
N GLY A 237 0.24 3.98 -12.92
CA GLY A 237 -1.18 3.68 -12.98
C GLY A 237 -1.53 2.19 -12.88
N THR A 238 -0.56 1.34 -12.55
CA THR A 238 -0.72 -0.12 -12.40
C THR A 238 -0.94 -0.56 -10.96
N TRP A 239 -1.16 0.39 -10.05
CA TRP A 239 -1.36 0.11 -8.63
C TRP A 239 -2.53 -0.86 -8.40
N ILE A 240 -2.26 -1.89 -7.62
CA ILE A 240 -3.23 -2.89 -7.14
C ILE A 240 -3.20 -2.81 -5.61
N PRO A 241 -4.36 -2.76 -4.93
CA PRO A 241 -4.40 -2.82 -3.48
C PRO A 241 -3.70 -4.08 -2.97
N ASP A 242 -2.59 -3.92 -2.25
CA ASP A 242 -1.88 -5.02 -1.61
C ASP A 242 -1.75 -4.72 -0.11
N GLU A 243 -1.96 -5.74 0.72
CA GLU A 243 -1.68 -5.67 2.15
C GLU A 243 -0.18 -5.50 2.42
N ALA A 244 0.69 -5.83 1.45
CA ALA A 244 2.13 -5.65 1.53
C ALA A 244 2.59 -4.20 1.34
N ASP A 245 1.78 -3.32 0.76
CA ASP A 245 2.05 -1.89 0.62
C ASP A 245 1.92 -1.11 1.96
N LEU A 246 2.00 -1.82 3.06
CA LEU A 246 1.98 -1.22 4.39
C LEU A 246 3.28 -0.47 4.64
N MET A 247 3.20 0.80 5.05
CA MET A 247 4.34 1.46 5.68
C MET A 247 4.90 0.51 6.75
N PRO A 248 6.22 0.33 6.80
CA PRO A 248 6.80 -0.36 7.92
C PRO A 248 6.43 0.42 9.19
N HIS A 249 5.54 -0.16 10.01
CA HIS A 249 5.27 0.31 11.34
C HIS A 249 6.32 -0.24 12.26
N GLY A 250 6.82 0.60 13.13
CA GLY A 250 7.82 0.19 14.10
C GLY A 250 9.25 0.55 13.69
N GLU A 251 10.16 0.17 14.56
CA GLU A 251 11.58 0.34 14.37
C GLU A 251 12.04 -0.47 13.15
N THR A 252 12.84 0.16 12.28
CA THR A 252 13.40 -0.53 11.10
C THR A 252 14.14 -1.78 11.52
N SER A 253 13.87 -2.87 10.83
CA SER A 253 14.49 -4.16 11.11
C SER A 253 15.17 -4.74 9.86
N THR A 254 16.15 -5.57 10.05
CA THR A 254 16.84 -6.28 8.97
C THR A 254 16.79 -7.78 9.26
N MET A 255 16.48 -8.59 8.26
CA MET A 255 16.53 -10.04 8.38
C MET A 255 17.88 -10.54 7.86
N LEU A 256 18.63 -11.22 8.72
CA LEU A 256 19.89 -11.84 8.40
C LEU A 256 19.71 -13.36 8.35
N LEU A 257 19.93 -13.95 7.19
CA LEU A 257 19.95 -15.40 7.01
C LEU A 257 21.32 -15.94 7.44
N ASP A 258 21.31 -16.75 8.48
CA ASP A 258 22.52 -17.35 9.03
C ASP A 258 22.96 -18.58 8.24
N TYR A 259 22.04 -19.52 8.03
CA TYR A 259 22.28 -20.65 7.14
C TYR A 259 21.00 -21.27 6.57
N VAL A 260 21.19 -22.02 5.49
CA VAL A 260 20.17 -22.86 4.89
C VAL A 260 20.71 -24.29 4.82
N ALA A 261 19.96 -25.23 5.38
CA ALA A 261 20.29 -26.66 5.28
C ALA A 261 19.14 -27.40 4.58
N ALA A 262 19.43 -28.07 3.48
CA ALA A 262 18.48 -28.91 2.79
C ALA A 262 18.83 -30.40 3.03
N SER A 263 17.83 -31.21 3.39
CA SER A 263 17.97 -32.65 3.52
C SER A 263 17.24 -33.34 2.39
N SER A 264 18.01 -34.02 1.53
CA SER A 264 17.46 -34.80 0.41
C SER A 264 16.69 -36.03 0.88
N THR A 265 17.08 -36.65 2.00
CA THR A 265 16.41 -37.84 2.54
C THR A 265 15.07 -37.52 3.15
N ASP A 266 14.94 -36.40 3.84
CA ASP A 266 13.73 -36.00 4.55
C ASP A 266 12.86 -35.02 3.74
N LYS A 267 13.33 -34.63 2.55
CA LYS A 267 12.68 -33.58 1.72
C LYS A 267 12.32 -32.35 2.56
N ASN A 268 13.29 -31.90 3.33
CA ASN A 268 13.16 -30.82 4.30
C ASN A 268 14.24 -29.77 4.03
N VAL A 269 13.86 -28.50 4.13
CA VAL A 269 14.79 -27.38 4.18
C VAL A 269 14.61 -26.65 5.50
N VAL A 270 15.71 -26.27 6.10
CA VAL A 270 15.73 -25.51 7.35
C VAL A 270 16.45 -24.20 7.11
N PHE A 271 15.78 -23.10 7.40
CA PHE A 271 16.36 -21.76 7.44
C PHE A 271 16.64 -21.39 8.90
N SER A 272 17.85 -20.92 9.18
CA SER A 272 18.20 -20.27 10.44
C SER A 272 18.46 -18.79 10.18
N LEU A 273 17.76 -17.92 10.88
CA LEU A 273 17.84 -16.49 10.66
C LEU A 273 17.68 -15.69 11.95
N GLN A 274 18.13 -14.44 11.91
CA GLN A 274 17.85 -13.42 12.93
C GLN A 274 17.14 -12.23 12.30
N VAL A 275 16.27 -11.59 13.09
CA VAL A 275 15.77 -10.26 12.80
C VAL A 275 16.49 -9.30 13.74
N LEU A 276 17.12 -8.29 13.16
CA LEU A 276 18.00 -7.37 13.88
C LEU A 276 17.45 -5.95 13.85
N ARG A 277 17.60 -5.23 14.94
CA ARG A 277 17.41 -3.78 15.04
C ARG A 277 18.56 -3.03 14.37
N PRO A 278 18.44 -1.71 14.18
CA PRO A 278 19.53 -0.87 13.65
C PRO A 278 20.81 -0.93 14.47
N ASP A 279 20.71 -1.16 15.78
CA ASP A 279 21.86 -1.34 16.70
C ASP A 279 22.45 -2.76 16.68
N SER A 280 21.99 -3.62 15.76
CA SER A 280 22.36 -5.03 15.62
C SER A 280 21.91 -5.95 16.77
N SER A 281 21.07 -5.46 17.68
CA SER A 281 20.46 -6.33 18.69
C SER A 281 19.34 -7.18 18.08
N ALA A 282 19.16 -8.41 18.58
CA ALA A 282 18.14 -9.31 18.05
C ALA A 282 16.73 -8.90 18.49
N VAL A 283 15.79 -8.94 17.52
CA VAL A 283 14.37 -8.86 17.81
C VAL A 283 13.88 -10.21 18.35
N VAL A 284 13.24 -10.22 19.50
CA VAL A 284 12.79 -11.44 20.19
C VAL A 284 11.27 -11.58 20.22
N THR A 285 10.55 -10.69 19.53
CA THR A 285 9.08 -10.68 19.38
C THR A 285 8.69 -10.91 17.94
N GLY A 286 7.40 -11.02 17.66
CA GLY A 286 6.89 -11.18 16.29
C GLY A 286 6.87 -12.62 15.80
N ASP A 287 6.58 -12.78 14.51
CA ASP A 287 6.43 -14.05 13.82
C ASP A 287 7.21 -14.06 12.51
N VAL A 288 7.76 -15.22 12.15
CA VAL A 288 8.42 -15.43 10.86
C VAL A 288 7.73 -16.59 10.12
N LYS A 289 7.44 -16.40 8.84
CA LYS A 289 6.86 -17.44 7.99
C LYS A 289 7.50 -17.43 6.61
N PHE A 290 7.43 -18.58 5.92
CA PHE A 290 7.73 -18.65 4.50
C PHE A 290 6.44 -18.45 3.69
N VAL A 291 6.53 -17.68 2.60
CA VAL A 291 5.46 -17.46 1.64
C VAL A 291 5.99 -17.82 0.25
N SER A 292 5.28 -18.71 -0.46
CA SER A 292 5.65 -19.08 -1.83
C SER A 292 5.35 -17.97 -2.81
N GLY A 293 6.19 -17.81 -3.84
CA GLY A 293 6.01 -16.82 -4.89
C GLY A 293 4.74 -17.06 -5.74
N PRO A 294 4.18 -16.00 -6.36
CA PRO A 294 2.86 -16.00 -7.00
C PRO A 294 2.75 -16.91 -8.23
N ASN A 295 3.84 -17.33 -8.83
CA ASN A 295 3.87 -18.12 -10.08
C ASN A 295 4.19 -19.60 -9.86
N GLN A 296 4.19 -20.07 -8.62
CA GLN A 296 4.47 -21.48 -8.33
C GLN A 296 3.17 -22.23 -8.07
N VAL A 297 3.07 -23.45 -8.64
CA VAL A 297 1.98 -24.39 -8.39
C VAL A 297 1.74 -24.46 -6.88
N PRO A 298 0.47 -24.48 -6.39
CA PRO A 298 0.16 -24.48 -4.98
C PRO A 298 0.88 -25.63 -4.27
N PHE A 299 1.94 -25.29 -3.59
CA PHE A 299 2.86 -26.22 -2.98
C PHE A 299 2.42 -26.45 -1.54
N LYS A 300 2.12 -27.69 -1.20
CA LYS A 300 1.78 -28.05 0.18
C LYS A 300 3.06 -28.29 0.97
N PHE A 301 3.57 -27.24 1.60
CA PHE A 301 4.55 -27.40 2.67
C PHE A 301 3.87 -27.64 4.01
N THR A 302 4.48 -28.51 4.80
CA THR A 302 4.28 -28.44 6.24
C THR A 302 5.37 -27.54 6.79
N GLN A 303 4.97 -26.42 7.36
CA GLN A 303 5.87 -25.45 7.97
C GLN A 303 5.85 -25.61 9.49
N SER A 304 7.03 -25.64 10.10
CA SER A 304 7.21 -25.48 11.54
C SER A 304 8.20 -24.34 11.82
N VAL A 305 7.88 -23.52 12.81
CA VAL A 305 8.70 -22.37 13.21
C VAL A 305 9.04 -22.52 14.69
N VAL A 306 10.32 -22.42 15.02
CA VAL A 306 10.82 -22.41 16.38
C VAL A 306 11.65 -21.16 16.60
N ARG A 307 11.32 -20.39 17.63
CA ARG A 307 12.11 -19.24 18.06
C ARG A 307 12.96 -19.61 19.27
N ALA A 308 14.26 -19.41 19.18
CA ALA A 308 15.16 -19.53 20.33
C ALA A 308 15.14 -18.25 21.19
N THR A 309 15.39 -18.39 22.48
CA THR A 309 15.48 -17.25 23.41
C THR A 309 16.57 -16.24 23.07
N SER A 310 17.57 -16.67 22.29
CA SER A 310 18.66 -15.83 21.74
C SER A 310 18.24 -14.98 20.52
N GLY A 311 16.98 -15.00 20.10
CA GLY A 311 16.50 -14.26 18.93
C GLY A 311 16.73 -14.95 17.58
N PHE A 312 17.21 -16.20 17.58
CA PHE A 312 17.28 -17.00 16.37
C PHE A 312 15.92 -17.63 16.06
N TRP A 313 15.57 -17.60 14.79
CA TRP A 313 14.39 -18.24 14.23
C TRP A 313 14.83 -19.43 13.38
N LYS A 314 14.20 -20.58 13.58
CA LYS A 314 14.39 -21.76 12.79
C LYS A 314 13.10 -22.14 12.09
N ILE A 315 13.11 -22.07 10.77
CA ILE A 315 11.95 -22.41 9.92
C ILE A 315 12.28 -23.70 9.20
N SER A 316 11.48 -24.72 9.41
CA SER A 316 11.59 -25.99 8.70
C SER A 316 10.42 -26.13 7.74
N LEU A 317 10.72 -26.34 6.45
CA LEU A 317 9.73 -26.58 5.40
C LEU A 317 9.89 -28.02 4.93
N LYS A 318 8.85 -28.82 5.05
CA LYS A 318 8.84 -30.23 4.60
C LYS A 318 7.83 -30.39 3.46
N SER A 319 8.25 -31.07 2.39
CA SER A 319 7.40 -31.36 1.24
C SER A 319 7.59 -32.76 0.73
N ALA A 320 6.54 -33.31 0.12
CA ALA A 320 6.61 -34.57 -0.63
C ALA A 320 7.22 -34.39 -2.04
N MET A 321 7.32 -33.15 -2.52
CA MET A 321 7.76 -32.84 -3.88
C MET A 321 9.26 -32.42 -3.89
N THR A 322 9.93 -32.72 -4.99
CA THR A 322 11.30 -32.27 -5.28
C THR A 322 11.27 -31.15 -6.30
N GLY A 323 12.32 -30.33 -6.34
CA GLY A 323 12.44 -29.21 -7.28
C GLY A 323 13.07 -27.98 -6.64
N THR A 324 13.22 -26.92 -7.46
CA THR A 324 13.69 -25.60 -7.01
C THR A 324 12.49 -24.69 -6.76
N TRP A 325 12.50 -24.02 -5.65
CA TRP A 325 11.42 -23.19 -5.14
C TRP A 325 11.91 -21.78 -4.85
N ASN A 326 11.12 -20.80 -5.25
CA ASN A 326 11.33 -19.40 -4.92
C ASN A 326 10.22 -18.93 -3.98
N GLY A 327 10.56 -18.09 -3.04
CA GLY A 327 9.60 -17.49 -2.11
C GLY A 327 10.27 -16.44 -1.25
N GLU A 328 9.59 -16.09 -0.18
CA GLU A 328 10.05 -15.06 0.76
C GLU A 328 9.95 -15.57 2.20
N LEU A 329 10.96 -15.30 3.01
CA LEU A 329 10.85 -15.31 4.44
C LEU A 329 10.29 -13.96 4.89
N ARG A 330 9.17 -13.97 5.58
CA ARG A 330 8.48 -12.77 6.02
C ARG A 330 8.47 -12.73 7.54
N PHE A 331 9.04 -11.66 8.10
CA PHE A 331 8.87 -11.30 9.50
C PHE A 331 7.71 -10.31 9.63
N SER A 332 6.88 -10.50 10.64
CA SER A 332 5.83 -9.55 11.04
C SER A 332 5.75 -9.44 12.54
N ASP A 333 5.57 -8.22 13.03
CA ASP A 333 5.37 -7.96 14.47
C ASP A 333 3.93 -7.47 14.71
N PRO A 334 3.04 -8.33 15.26
CA PRO A 334 1.66 -7.93 15.55
C PRO A 334 1.53 -6.78 16.55
N SER A 335 2.60 -6.51 17.33
CA SER A 335 2.63 -5.37 18.24
C SER A 335 3.03 -4.06 17.56
N GLU A 336 3.43 -4.12 16.28
CA GLU A 336 3.86 -2.97 15.46
C GLU A 336 5.06 -2.20 16.06
N THR A 337 5.83 -2.81 16.97
CA THR A 337 7.06 -2.24 17.53
C THR A 337 8.24 -2.35 16.58
N HIS A 338 8.20 -3.30 15.65
CA HIS A 338 9.23 -3.54 14.63
C HIS A 338 8.59 -3.59 13.26
N ALA A 339 9.29 -3.02 12.27
CA ALA A 339 8.86 -3.03 10.89
C ALA A 339 8.86 -4.45 10.30
N ASP A 340 7.89 -4.75 9.44
CA ASP A 340 7.86 -5.98 8.66
C ASP A 340 9.09 -6.06 7.74
N VAL A 341 9.66 -7.26 7.61
CA VAL A 341 10.82 -7.51 6.74
C VAL A 341 10.55 -8.67 5.81
N LEU A 342 10.93 -8.52 4.56
CA LEU A 342 10.86 -9.55 3.52
C LEU A 342 12.27 -9.91 3.09
N LEU A 343 12.56 -11.21 3.01
CA LEU A 343 13.83 -11.74 2.49
C LEU A 343 13.53 -12.78 1.40
N PRO A 344 13.79 -12.47 0.13
CA PRO A 344 13.68 -13.45 -0.96
C PRO A 344 14.61 -14.63 -0.74
N VAL A 345 14.12 -15.84 -0.93
CA VAL A 345 14.92 -17.07 -0.79
C VAL A 345 14.61 -18.02 -1.94
N THR A 346 15.68 -18.71 -2.38
CA THR A 346 15.59 -19.83 -3.33
C THR A 346 16.21 -21.05 -2.70
N PHE A 347 15.55 -22.21 -2.82
CA PHE A 347 16.09 -23.47 -2.31
C PHE A 347 15.67 -24.63 -3.22
N THR A 348 16.48 -25.71 -3.18
CA THR A 348 16.22 -26.94 -3.93
C THR A 348 16.06 -28.10 -2.99
N LEU A 349 14.98 -28.89 -3.18
CA LEU A 349 14.80 -30.18 -2.55
C LEU A 349 15.07 -31.27 -3.60
N GLU A 350 16.11 -32.06 -3.36
CA GLU A 350 16.51 -33.15 -4.25
C GLU A 350 15.89 -34.47 -3.80
N GLN A 351 15.76 -35.43 -4.72
CA GLN A 351 15.41 -36.77 -4.38
C GLN A 351 16.65 -37.46 -3.80
N GLY A 352 16.56 -37.98 -2.59
CA GLY A 352 17.64 -38.76 -2.02
C GLY A 352 17.99 -39.97 -2.92
N PRO A 353 19.22 -40.51 -2.83
CA PRO A 353 19.59 -41.70 -3.57
C PRO A 353 18.58 -42.81 -3.28
N GLU A 354 18.14 -43.50 -4.33
CA GLU A 354 17.26 -44.66 -4.15
C GLU A 354 17.92 -45.64 -3.18
N PRO A 355 17.18 -46.22 -2.23
CA PRO A 355 17.74 -47.20 -1.34
C PRO A 355 18.30 -48.38 -2.18
N THR A 356 19.57 -48.62 -2.06
CA THR A 356 20.22 -49.76 -2.72
C THR A 356 19.40 -51.00 -2.41
N PRO A 357 18.95 -51.75 -3.41
CA PRO A 357 18.15 -52.91 -3.16
C PRO A 357 18.92 -53.86 -2.21
N SER A 358 18.29 -54.22 -1.12
CA SER A 358 18.86 -55.17 -0.15
C SER A 358 19.22 -56.44 -0.89
N PRO A 359 20.47 -56.96 -0.72
CA PRO A 359 20.86 -58.17 -1.42
C PRO A 359 19.83 -59.27 -1.17
N SER A 360 19.30 -59.84 -2.25
CA SER A 360 18.34 -60.96 -2.18
C SER A 360 18.90 -62.05 -1.28
N PRO A 361 18.10 -62.58 -0.35
CA PRO A 361 18.60 -63.64 0.55
C PRO A 361 19.07 -64.83 -0.29
N THR A 362 20.33 -65.23 -0.13
CA THR A 362 20.91 -66.35 -0.78
C THR A 362 20.05 -67.61 -0.50
N PRO A 363 19.64 -68.36 -1.52
CA PRO A 363 18.82 -69.53 -1.31
C PRO A 363 19.50 -70.51 -0.40
N LYS A 364 18.88 -70.84 0.75
CA LYS A 364 19.38 -71.90 1.64
C LYS A 364 19.43 -73.23 0.87
N LYS A 365 20.65 -73.81 0.75
CA LYS A 365 20.81 -75.18 0.22
C LYS A 365 19.92 -76.14 0.98
N SER A 366 19.06 -76.83 0.28
CA SER A 366 18.26 -77.92 0.85
C SER A 366 19.16 -79.01 1.40
N PRO A 367 18.87 -79.55 2.57
CA PRO A 367 19.65 -80.68 3.10
C PRO A 367 19.52 -81.94 2.21
N LYS A 368 20.68 -82.58 1.94
CA LYS A 368 20.69 -83.85 1.19
C LYS A 368 19.89 -84.93 1.96
N PRO A 369 19.15 -85.78 1.27
CA PRO A 369 18.44 -86.93 1.91
C PRO A 369 19.42 -87.90 2.54
N VAL A 370 19.20 -88.21 3.80
CA VAL A 370 19.91 -89.31 4.52
C VAL A 370 19.48 -90.61 3.97
N LYS A 371 20.36 -91.47 3.47
CA LYS A 371 20.11 -92.85 3.15
C LYS A 371 20.03 -93.64 4.46
N VAL A 372 18.90 -94.23 4.73
CA VAL A 372 18.79 -95.23 5.78
C VAL A 372 19.08 -96.63 5.14
N ASN A 373 20.08 -97.33 5.76
CA ASN A 373 20.30 -98.75 5.50
C ASN A 373 19.39 -99.56 6.37
#